data_6627de72e43fa2342d48afa95146a85a
#
_entry.id   6627de72e43fa2342d48afa95146a85a
#
_cell.length_a   1.000
_cell.length_b   1.000
_cell.length_c   1.000
_cell.angle_alpha   90.00
_cell.angle_beta   90.00
_cell.angle_gamma   90.00
#
_symmetry.space_group_name_H-M   'P 1'
#
loop_
_entity.id
_entity.type
_entity.pdbx_description
1 polymer ?
#
loop_
_entity_poly.entity_id
_entity_poly.type
_entity_poly.pdbx_seq_one_letter_code
_entity_poly.pdbx_strand_id
1 'polypeptide(L)'
;VICSAVSSDASTVTESDISLFDNEQAYCEKALGYLKACGQTVQYDTLPDNTLSLVAPEELRRRFNQLPPEIAPENWQLYLSQDKTVITEAISRARGEQHAWPDVQYLWQINPVVQWLDDKIQSAFGRHQAPVMRLPHLFEPDEDHFILSGLFPNRKSHPMVNPWLVVSFNRETLSGSLPFAEFLKRHPQLSSKLTNSGGKDRNHQRQQDLLEAAIAHARDVFVHDRNAFEERINQQLNEHLQKLDVLRGRQLSQLELDFADNKQQLAVKERRNVQRPR
;
A
#
# COMPACT_ATOMS: atom_id res chain seq x y z
N VAL A 1 0.39 10.87 6.31
CA VAL A 1 1.06 12.06 5.72
C VAL A 1 2.55 12.10 6.04
N ILE A 2 3.09 11.13 6.81
CA ILE A 2 4.53 11.08 7.15
C ILE A 2 5.28 10.01 6.32
N CYS A 3 4.59 9.14 5.60
CA CYS A 3 5.23 8.09 4.79
C CYS A 3 5.73 8.55 3.41
N SER A 4 5.40 9.77 2.96
CA SER A 4 5.78 10.25 1.63
C SER A 4 7.10 11.04 1.58
N ALA A 5 7.85 11.14 2.68
CA ALA A 5 9.08 11.94 2.75
C ALA A 5 10.39 11.14 2.83
N VAL A 6 10.36 9.82 2.63
CA VAL A 6 11.57 8.97 2.77
C VAL A 6 11.97 8.26 1.47
N SER A 7 11.39 8.62 0.34
CA SER A 7 11.77 8.02 -0.94
C SER A 7 12.35 9.04 -1.93
N SER A 8 13.58 9.48 -1.66
CA SER A 8 14.43 10.02 -2.71
C SER A 8 15.82 9.41 -2.55
N ASP A 9 16.09 8.44 -3.33
CA ASP A 9 17.34 7.82 -3.75
C ASP A 9 17.39 6.32 -3.47
N ALA A 10 16.73 5.62 -4.29
CA ALA A 10 17.05 4.34 -4.92
C ALA A 10 15.79 3.91 -5.66
N SER A 11 15.91 3.50 -6.88
CA SER A 11 14.87 2.83 -7.68
C SER A 11 14.49 1.47 -7.04
N THR A 12 14.04 1.51 -5.80
CA THR A 12 13.32 0.44 -5.18
C THR A 12 11.92 0.55 -5.74
N VAL A 13 11.57 -0.37 -6.64
CA VAL A 13 10.18 -0.70 -6.96
C VAL A 13 9.48 -0.78 -5.62
N THR A 14 8.64 0.21 -5.31
CA THR A 14 7.84 0.18 -4.10
C THR A 14 6.88 -1.00 -4.23
N GLU A 15 6.52 -1.65 -3.15
CA GLU A 15 5.56 -2.79 -3.19
C GLU A 15 4.24 -2.40 -3.88
N SER A 16 3.88 -1.12 -3.90
CA SER A 16 2.77 -0.55 -4.67
C SER A 16 2.90 -0.70 -6.18
N ASP A 17 4.11 -0.94 -6.70
CA ASP A 17 4.35 -1.11 -8.13
C ASP A 17 4.27 -2.58 -8.57
N ILE A 18 4.04 -3.50 -7.62
CA ILE A 18 3.90 -4.92 -7.89
C ILE A 18 2.42 -5.23 -8.01
N SER A 19 1.90 -5.21 -9.22
CA SER A 19 0.54 -5.65 -9.51
C SER A 19 0.58 -6.85 -10.47
N LEU A 20 -0.24 -7.86 -10.18
CA LEU A 20 -0.54 -8.96 -11.10
C LEU A 20 -1.57 -8.56 -12.15
N PHE A 21 -2.15 -7.37 -12.02
CA PHE A 21 -3.14 -6.80 -12.91
C PHE A 21 -2.57 -5.56 -13.60
N ASP A 22 -2.94 -5.36 -14.83
CA ASP A 22 -2.49 -4.22 -15.62
C ASP A 22 -2.93 -2.88 -15.02
N ASN A 23 -4.10 -2.90 -14.37
CA ASN A 23 -4.69 -1.73 -13.71
C ASN A 23 -5.78 -2.16 -12.70
N GLU A 24 -6.29 -1.22 -11.90
CA GLU A 24 -7.35 -1.45 -10.91
C GLU A 24 -8.67 -1.90 -11.54
N GLN A 25 -8.94 -1.49 -12.77
CA GLN A 25 -10.13 -1.94 -13.48
C GLN A 25 -10.04 -3.43 -13.83
N ALA A 26 -8.91 -3.89 -14.37
CA ALA A 26 -8.68 -5.31 -14.64
C ALA A 26 -8.79 -6.15 -13.37
N TYR A 27 -8.29 -5.63 -12.24
CA TYR A 27 -8.49 -6.25 -10.94
C TYR A 27 -9.97 -6.33 -10.57
N CYS A 28 -10.71 -5.23 -10.63
CA CYS A 28 -12.13 -5.19 -10.29
C CYS A 28 -12.96 -6.17 -11.14
N GLU A 29 -12.75 -6.21 -12.43
CA GLU A 29 -13.45 -7.12 -13.34
C GLU A 29 -13.18 -8.59 -12.99
N LYS A 30 -11.93 -8.93 -12.71
CA LYS A 30 -11.56 -10.30 -12.26
C LYS A 30 -12.15 -10.65 -10.91
N ALA A 31 -12.10 -9.73 -9.94
CA ALA A 31 -12.65 -9.92 -8.62
C ALA A 31 -14.19 -10.08 -8.65
N LEU A 32 -14.89 -9.23 -9.40
CA LEU A 32 -16.34 -9.34 -9.60
C LEU A 32 -16.73 -10.63 -10.31
N GLY A 33 -15.97 -11.03 -11.34
CA GLY A 33 -16.14 -12.31 -12.00
C GLY A 33 -15.98 -13.51 -11.08
N TYR A 34 -14.98 -13.46 -10.19
CA TYR A 34 -14.76 -14.46 -9.17
C TYR A 34 -15.93 -14.56 -8.18
N LEU A 35 -16.39 -13.42 -7.64
CA LEU A 35 -17.52 -13.37 -6.72
C LEU A 35 -18.79 -13.95 -7.36
N LYS A 36 -19.04 -13.62 -8.64
CA LYS A 36 -20.15 -14.19 -9.40
C LYS A 36 -20.01 -15.70 -9.56
N ALA A 37 -18.80 -16.21 -9.84
CA ALA A 37 -18.53 -17.64 -9.94
C ALA A 37 -18.70 -18.36 -8.58
N CYS A 38 -18.47 -17.67 -7.46
CA CYS A 38 -18.74 -18.16 -6.10
C CYS A 38 -20.24 -18.08 -5.70
N GLY A 39 -21.13 -17.74 -6.63
CA GLY A 39 -22.58 -17.70 -6.39
C GLY A 39 -23.08 -16.41 -5.71
N GLN A 40 -22.25 -15.37 -5.61
CA GLN A 40 -22.69 -14.07 -5.11
C GLN A 40 -23.46 -13.32 -6.21
N THR A 41 -24.56 -12.67 -5.80
CA THR A 41 -25.38 -11.87 -6.72
C THR A 41 -24.74 -10.49 -6.91
N VAL A 42 -23.88 -10.38 -7.92
CA VAL A 42 -23.23 -9.13 -8.29
C VAL A 42 -23.61 -8.79 -9.74
N GLN A 43 -24.16 -7.61 -9.95
CA GLN A 43 -24.54 -7.09 -11.26
C GLN A 43 -23.52 -6.02 -11.67
N TYR A 44 -22.75 -6.31 -12.69
CA TYR A 44 -21.77 -5.38 -13.25
C TYR A 44 -21.68 -5.57 -14.77
N ASP A 45 -21.26 -4.53 -15.44
CA ASP A 45 -21.02 -4.51 -16.88
C ASP A 45 -19.89 -3.52 -17.22
N THR A 46 -19.22 -3.75 -18.33
CA THR A 46 -18.18 -2.83 -18.85
C THR A 46 -18.76 -2.15 -20.09
N LEU A 47 -18.92 -0.82 -20.00
CA LEU A 47 -19.46 0.00 -21.06
C LEU A 47 -18.45 0.17 -22.22
N PRO A 48 -18.90 0.60 -23.43
CA PRO A 48 -18.03 0.76 -24.60
C PRO A 48 -16.87 1.76 -24.42
N ASP A 49 -17.03 2.72 -23.52
CA ASP A 49 -16.00 3.71 -23.12
C ASP A 49 -15.05 3.20 -22.03
N ASN A 50 -15.04 1.90 -21.81
CA ASN A 50 -14.27 1.23 -20.77
C ASN A 50 -14.62 1.68 -19.33
N THR A 51 -15.83 2.19 -19.11
CA THR A 51 -16.36 2.50 -17.79
C THR A 51 -16.96 1.24 -17.17
N LEU A 52 -16.55 0.90 -15.95
CA LEU A 52 -17.14 -0.18 -15.19
C LEU A 52 -18.44 0.30 -14.52
N SER A 53 -19.55 -0.32 -14.86
CA SER A 53 -20.85 -0.11 -14.23
C SER A 53 -21.13 -1.20 -13.20
N LEU A 54 -21.46 -0.84 -11.97
CA LEU A 54 -21.69 -1.76 -10.86
C LEU A 54 -22.95 -1.35 -10.09
N VAL A 55 -23.90 -2.26 -9.94
CA VAL A 55 -25.00 -2.09 -8.98
C VAL A 55 -24.48 -2.40 -7.59
N ALA A 56 -24.47 -1.40 -6.71
CA ALA A 56 -23.91 -1.52 -5.36
C ALA A 56 -24.69 -2.54 -4.53
N PRO A 57 -24.06 -3.65 -4.10
CA PRO A 57 -24.65 -4.58 -3.13
C PRO A 57 -24.86 -3.90 -1.77
N GLU A 58 -25.72 -4.46 -0.93
CA GLU A 58 -26.09 -3.90 0.38
C GLU A 58 -24.87 -3.55 1.26
N GLU A 59 -23.85 -4.39 1.27
CA GLU A 59 -22.64 -4.17 2.05
C GLU A 59 -21.82 -2.97 1.54
N LEU A 60 -21.77 -2.80 0.21
CA LEU A 60 -21.10 -1.66 -0.39
C LEU A 60 -21.88 -0.36 -0.14
N ARG A 61 -23.23 -0.42 -0.17
CA ARG A 61 -24.08 0.71 0.20
C ARG A 61 -23.83 1.18 1.62
N ARG A 62 -23.66 0.26 2.57
CA ARG A 62 -23.30 0.59 3.96
C ARG A 62 -22.00 1.34 4.09
N ARG A 63 -21.00 1.05 3.24
CA ARG A 63 -19.76 1.81 3.21
C ARG A 63 -19.94 3.22 2.68
N PHE A 64 -20.70 3.36 1.61
CA PHE A 64 -21.03 4.69 1.07
C PHE A 64 -21.84 5.54 2.05
N ASN A 65 -22.70 4.94 2.87
CA ASN A 65 -23.46 5.66 3.91
C ASN A 65 -22.56 6.22 5.04
N GLN A 66 -21.31 5.82 5.13
CA GLN A 66 -20.33 6.39 6.06
C GLN A 66 -19.59 7.59 5.48
N LEU A 67 -19.75 7.85 4.18
CA LEU A 67 -19.14 8.96 3.46
C LEU A 67 -20.14 10.13 3.36
N PRO A 68 -19.68 11.33 2.98
CA PRO A 68 -20.57 12.43 2.70
C PRO A 68 -21.65 12.02 1.70
N PRO A 69 -22.93 12.38 1.95
CA PRO A 69 -24.05 11.91 1.14
C PRO A 69 -23.94 12.29 -0.34
N GLU A 70 -23.19 13.34 -0.66
CA GLU A 70 -22.95 13.81 -2.02
C GLU A 70 -22.16 12.81 -2.88
N ILE A 71 -21.39 11.91 -2.23
CA ILE A 71 -20.58 10.89 -2.91
C ILE A 71 -21.41 9.64 -3.25
N ALA A 72 -22.51 9.43 -2.54
CA ALA A 72 -23.36 8.27 -2.75
C ALA A 72 -24.21 8.46 -4.01
N PRO A 73 -24.24 7.50 -4.95
CA PRO A 73 -25.03 7.60 -6.15
C PRO A 73 -26.54 7.49 -5.79
N GLU A 74 -27.38 8.29 -6.42
CA GLU A 74 -28.82 8.31 -6.14
C GLU A 74 -29.50 6.94 -6.35
N ASN A 75 -29.12 6.23 -7.38
CA ASN A 75 -29.74 4.96 -7.79
C ASN A 75 -28.91 3.72 -7.40
N TRP A 76 -27.87 3.89 -6.58
CA TRP A 76 -26.95 2.82 -6.21
C TRP A 76 -26.28 2.12 -7.39
N GLN A 77 -26.26 2.78 -8.54
CA GLN A 77 -25.48 2.39 -9.70
C GLN A 77 -24.22 3.24 -9.75
N LEU A 78 -23.10 2.58 -9.65
CA LEU A 78 -21.78 3.20 -9.66
C LEU A 78 -21.19 3.09 -11.07
N TYR A 79 -20.63 4.19 -11.55
CA TYR A 79 -19.84 4.23 -12.76
C TYR A 79 -18.40 4.58 -12.38
N LEU A 80 -17.46 3.74 -12.78
CA LEU A 80 -16.07 3.82 -12.36
C LEU A 80 -15.16 3.79 -13.59
N SER A 81 -14.23 4.71 -13.69
CA SER A 81 -13.28 4.76 -14.79
C SER A 81 -11.88 5.17 -14.31
N GLN A 82 -10.86 4.69 -15.02
CA GLN A 82 -9.49 5.16 -14.88
C GLN A 82 -9.10 6.16 -15.96
N ASP A 83 -9.95 6.31 -17.00
CA ASP A 83 -9.69 7.26 -18.06
C ASP A 83 -9.90 8.69 -17.59
N LYS A 84 -8.80 9.45 -17.60
CA LYS A 84 -8.81 10.85 -17.18
C LYS A 84 -9.72 11.72 -18.06
N THR A 85 -9.91 11.36 -19.32
CA THR A 85 -10.77 12.11 -20.24
C THR A 85 -12.23 11.96 -19.82
N VAL A 86 -12.68 10.72 -19.58
CA VAL A 86 -14.03 10.40 -19.11
C VAL A 86 -14.31 11.09 -17.77
N ILE A 87 -13.36 11.04 -16.83
CA ILE A 87 -13.49 11.70 -15.53
C ILE A 87 -13.55 13.22 -15.67
N THR A 88 -12.71 13.83 -16.51
CA THR A 88 -12.69 15.27 -16.73
C THR A 88 -14.01 15.76 -17.36
N GLU A 89 -14.56 15.01 -18.29
CA GLU A 89 -15.87 15.29 -18.90
C GLU A 89 -17.01 15.16 -17.88
N ALA A 90 -16.99 14.12 -17.04
CA ALA A 90 -17.98 13.95 -15.97
C ALA A 90 -17.92 15.11 -14.96
N ILE A 91 -16.74 15.53 -14.55
CA ILE A 91 -16.54 16.69 -13.65
C ILE A 91 -17.03 17.97 -14.34
N SER A 92 -16.77 18.15 -15.62
CA SER A 92 -17.20 19.35 -16.36
C SER A 92 -18.72 19.43 -16.49
N ARG A 93 -19.39 18.30 -16.72
CA ARG A 93 -20.85 18.20 -16.74
C ARG A 93 -21.44 18.55 -15.36
N ALA A 94 -20.94 17.91 -14.29
CA ALA A 94 -21.40 18.17 -12.94
C ALA A 94 -21.26 19.65 -12.52
N ARG A 95 -20.16 20.32 -12.91
CA ARG A 95 -19.97 21.76 -12.66
C ARG A 95 -20.98 22.64 -13.39
N GLY A 96 -21.43 22.22 -14.58
CA GLY A 96 -22.47 22.92 -15.34
C GLY A 96 -23.86 22.82 -14.71
N GLU A 97 -24.12 21.76 -13.95
CA GLU A 97 -25.43 21.47 -13.33
C GLU A 97 -25.56 22.01 -11.90
N GLN A 98 -24.82 23.01 -11.51
CA GLN A 98 -24.85 23.67 -10.19
C GLN A 98 -24.99 22.69 -9.00
N HIS A 99 -23.87 22.19 -8.51
CA HIS A 99 -23.71 21.34 -7.32
C HIS A 99 -23.93 19.83 -7.47
N ALA A 100 -24.12 19.30 -8.67
CA ALA A 100 -24.11 17.86 -8.86
C ALA A 100 -22.71 17.26 -8.66
N TRP A 101 -22.64 16.12 -8.00
CA TRP A 101 -21.40 15.32 -7.94
C TRP A 101 -21.20 14.58 -9.27
N PRO A 102 -19.97 14.35 -9.75
CA PRO A 102 -19.74 13.61 -11.00
C PRO A 102 -20.36 12.22 -10.95
N ASP A 103 -21.07 11.83 -12.01
CA ASP A 103 -21.70 10.51 -12.13
C ASP A 103 -20.66 9.40 -12.21
N VAL A 104 -19.48 9.68 -12.82
CA VAL A 104 -18.40 8.74 -12.96
C VAL A 104 -17.33 9.04 -11.91
N GLN A 105 -17.00 8.05 -11.11
CA GLN A 105 -15.97 8.14 -10.08
C GLN A 105 -14.64 7.60 -10.58
N TYR A 106 -13.55 8.21 -10.10
CA TYR A 106 -12.21 7.72 -10.42
C TYR A 106 -11.93 6.41 -9.69
N LEU A 107 -11.54 5.40 -10.47
CA LEU A 107 -11.17 4.09 -9.95
C LEU A 107 -9.68 4.07 -9.59
N TRP A 108 -9.39 4.05 -8.31
CA TRP A 108 -8.05 4.01 -7.72
C TRP A 108 -8.03 3.14 -6.46
N GLN A 109 -6.86 2.85 -5.95
CA GLN A 109 -6.66 1.88 -4.85
C GLN A 109 -7.49 2.16 -3.58
N ILE A 110 -7.76 3.44 -3.27
CA ILE A 110 -8.52 3.84 -2.08
C ILE A 110 -10.03 3.98 -2.37
N ASN A 111 -10.47 3.69 -3.60
CA ASN A 111 -11.90 3.73 -3.90
C ASN A 111 -12.67 2.71 -3.04
N PRO A 112 -13.82 3.09 -2.43
CA PRO A 112 -14.62 2.20 -1.59
C PRO A 112 -15.00 0.87 -2.25
N VAL A 113 -15.13 0.85 -3.58
CA VAL A 113 -15.41 -0.36 -4.36
C VAL A 113 -14.20 -1.31 -4.33
N VAL A 114 -12.99 -0.79 -4.54
CA VAL A 114 -11.76 -1.59 -4.49
C VAL A 114 -11.58 -2.18 -3.09
N GLN A 115 -11.70 -1.36 -2.05
CA GLN A 115 -11.60 -1.83 -0.68
C GLN A 115 -12.66 -2.87 -0.31
N TRP A 116 -13.88 -2.70 -0.80
CA TRP A 116 -14.93 -3.70 -0.60
C TRP A 116 -14.59 -5.02 -1.31
N LEU A 117 -14.08 -4.95 -2.54
CA LEU A 117 -13.63 -6.15 -3.27
C LEU A 117 -12.48 -6.85 -2.55
N ASP A 118 -11.50 -6.12 -2.07
CA ASP A 118 -10.36 -6.67 -1.31
C ASP A 118 -10.86 -7.45 -0.10
N ASP A 119 -11.73 -6.87 0.71
CA ASP A 119 -12.28 -7.55 1.88
C ASP A 119 -13.10 -8.78 1.51
N LYS A 120 -13.86 -8.71 0.41
CA LYS A 120 -14.64 -9.85 -0.08
C LYS A 120 -13.75 -10.98 -0.56
N ILE A 121 -12.73 -10.68 -1.35
CA ILE A 121 -11.77 -11.66 -1.84
C ILE A 121 -11.02 -12.29 -0.67
N GLN A 122 -10.52 -11.48 0.27
CA GLN A 122 -9.83 -11.98 1.46
C GLN A 122 -10.73 -12.87 2.33
N SER A 123 -12.01 -12.52 2.47
CA SER A 123 -12.97 -13.31 3.24
C SER A 123 -13.39 -14.61 2.55
N ALA A 124 -13.24 -14.69 1.22
CA ALA A 124 -13.54 -15.90 0.45
C ALA A 124 -12.47 -17.00 0.64
N PHE A 125 -11.26 -16.62 1.03
CA PHE A 125 -10.21 -17.58 1.37
C PHE A 125 -10.23 -17.89 2.86
N GLY A 126 -10.17 -19.17 3.21
CA GLY A 126 -10.02 -19.59 4.61
C GLY A 126 -8.70 -19.02 5.20
N ARG A 127 -8.75 -18.55 6.45
CA ARG A 127 -7.57 -17.93 7.13
C ARG A 127 -6.33 -18.83 7.20
N HIS A 128 -6.51 -20.15 7.04
CA HIS A 128 -5.47 -21.17 7.13
C HIS A 128 -5.26 -21.90 5.80
N GLN A 129 -5.75 -21.34 4.70
CA GLN A 129 -5.63 -21.94 3.38
C GLN A 129 -4.85 -21.00 2.47
N ALA A 130 -3.76 -21.49 1.90
CA ALA A 130 -3.03 -20.80 0.85
C ALA A 130 -3.44 -21.37 -0.52
N PRO A 131 -3.60 -20.52 -1.54
CA PRO A 131 -3.85 -21.00 -2.89
C PRO A 131 -2.62 -21.76 -3.42
N VAL A 132 -2.86 -22.92 -4.04
CA VAL A 132 -1.82 -23.70 -4.72
C VAL A 132 -2.10 -23.67 -6.22
N MET A 133 -1.14 -23.16 -6.97
CA MET A 133 -1.22 -23.06 -8.44
C MET A 133 -0.17 -23.97 -9.07
N ARG A 134 -0.52 -24.64 -10.16
CA ARG A 134 0.41 -25.41 -10.96
C ARG A 134 0.60 -24.74 -12.31
N LEU A 135 1.85 -24.40 -12.63
CA LEU A 135 2.23 -23.68 -13.84
C LEU A 135 3.26 -24.49 -14.65
N PRO A 136 2.83 -25.59 -15.31
CA PRO A 136 3.73 -26.55 -15.96
C PRO A 136 4.47 -25.97 -17.16
N HIS A 137 4.07 -24.77 -17.63
CA HIS A 137 4.74 -24.09 -18.75
C HIS A 137 5.83 -23.10 -18.30
N LEU A 138 5.93 -22.85 -16.99
CA LEU A 138 6.84 -21.88 -16.41
C LEU A 138 7.89 -22.51 -15.51
N PHE A 139 7.53 -23.58 -14.83
CA PHE A 139 8.37 -24.23 -13.82
C PHE A 139 8.46 -25.72 -14.08
N GLU A 140 9.59 -26.30 -13.72
CA GLU A 140 9.79 -27.73 -13.79
C GLU A 140 8.90 -28.46 -12.77
N PRO A 141 8.57 -29.73 -13.01
CA PRO A 141 7.68 -30.51 -12.12
C PRO A 141 8.20 -30.65 -10.68
N ASP A 142 9.52 -30.57 -10.51
CA ASP A 142 10.20 -30.72 -9.23
C ASP A 142 10.50 -29.40 -8.51
N GLU A 143 10.10 -28.27 -9.09
CA GLU A 143 10.25 -26.95 -8.50
C GLU A 143 8.99 -26.52 -7.76
N ASP A 144 9.17 -26.14 -6.51
CA ASP A 144 8.13 -25.55 -5.67
C ASP A 144 8.53 -24.15 -5.22
N HIS A 145 7.64 -23.19 -5.35
CA HIS A 145 7.84 -21.80 -4.97
C HIS A 145 6.81 -21.37 -3.94
N PHE A 146 7.28 -20.98 -2.75
CA PHE A 146 6.43 -20.49 -1.67
C PHE A 146 6.49 -18.98 -1.62
N ILE A 147 5.35 -18.32 -1.81
CA ILE A 147 5.24 -16.86 -1.66
C ILE A 147 4.81 -16.59 -0.23
N LEU A 148 5.68 -15.96 0.53
CA LEU A 148 5.49 -15.67 1.95
C LEU A 148 5.55 -14.16 2.19
N SER A 149 4.62 -13.63 2.99
CA SER A 149 4.68 -12.25 3.43
C SER A 149 4.95 -12.15 4.93
N GLY A 150 5.84 -11.24 5.30
CA GLY A 150 6.11 -10.88 6.69
C GLY A 150 5.49 -9.52 7.00
N LEU A 151 4.95 -9.37 8.21
CA LEU A 151 4.39 -8.11 8.67
C LEU A 151 5.04 -7.69 9.98
N PHE A 152 5.67 -6.52 9.99
CA PHE A 152 6.22 -5.92 11.20
C PHE A 152 5.43 -4.64 11.54
N PRO A 153 4.43 -4.73 12.43
CA PRO A 153 3.64 -3.57 12.82
C PRO A 153 4.39 -2.71 13.84
N ASN A 154 4.11 -1.41 13.82
CA ASN A 154 4.50 -0.51 14.91
C ASN A 154 3.57 -0.70 16.13
N ARG A 155 3.83 0.08 17.21
CA ARG A 155 2.99 0.05 18.43
C ARG A 155 1.52 0.42 18.20
N LYS A 156 1.20 1.06 17.08
CA LYS A 156 -0.18 1.41 16.68
C LYS A 156 -0.77 0.40 15.69
N SER A 157 -0.16 -0.78 15.55
CA SER A 157 -0.56 -1.83 14.59
C SER A 157 -0.53 -1.40 13.12
N HIS A 158 0.17 -0.31 12.78
CA HIS A 158 0.38 0.05 11.38
C HIS A 158 1.54 -0.77 10.82
N PRO A 159 1.42 -1.33 9.62
CA PRO A 159 2.50 -2.05 8.95
C PRO A 159 3.63 -1.06 8.62
N MET A 160 4.82 -1.30 9.16
CA MET A 160 6.02 -0.50 8.89
C MET A 160 6.91 -1.16 7.85
N VAL A 161 6.99 -2.48 7.91
CA VAL A 161 7.73 -3.30 6.97
C VAL A 161 6.85 -4.49 6.61
N ASN A 162 6.63 -4.69 5.32
CA ASN A 162 5.82 -5.80 4.80
C ASN A 162 6.56 -6.46 3.63
N PRO A 163 7.66 -7.18 3.91
CA PRO A 163 8.40 -7.85 2.87
C PRO A 163 7.63 -9.05 2.31
N TRP A 164 7.73 -9.22 1.00
CA TRP A 164 7.25 -10.39 0.28
C TRP A 164 8.43 -11.16 -0.26
N LEU A 165 8.54 -12.43 0.09
CA LEU A 165 9.64 -13.31 -0.26
C LEU A 165 9.12 -14.53 -1.01
N VAL A 166 9.85 -14.94 -2.03
CA VAL A 166 9.67 -16.24 -2.68
C VAL A 166 10.78 -17.16 -2.24
N VAL A 167 10.42 -18.26 -1.60
CA VAL A 167 11.36 -19.33 -1.22
C VAL A 167 11.18 -20.48 -2.20
N SER A 168 12.23 -20.87 -2.86
CA SER A 168 12.24 -21.84 -3.94
C SER A 168 12.94 -23.14 -3.52
N PHE A 169 12.32 -24.25 -3.83
CA PHE A 169 12.85 -25.58 -3.63
C PHE A 169 12.94 -26.31 -4.96
N ASN A 170 14.00 -27.11 -5.10
CA ASN A 170 14.11 -28.10 -6.15
C ASN A 170 14.08 -29.47 -5.46
N ARG A 171 13.02 -30.24 -5.70
CA ARG A 171 12.66 -31.44 -4.93
C ARG A 171 12.49 -31.09 -3.45
N GLU A 172 13.42 -31.52 -2.60
CA GLU A 172 13.42 -31.27 -1.15
C GLU A 172 14.52 -30.31 -0.72
N THR A 173 15.33 -29.83 -1.69
CA THR A 173 16.48 -28.98 -1.41
C THR A 173 16.14 -27.52 -1.63
N LEU A 174 16.44 -26.68 -0.64
CA LEU A 174 16.31 -25.22 -0.77
C LEU A 174 17.21 -24.71 -1.89
N SER A 175 16.63 -24.15 -2.95
CA SER A 175 17.38 -23.54 -4.07
C SER A 175 17.77 -22.12 -3.79
N GLY A 176 17.00 -21.40 -2.96
CA GLY A 176 17.26 -20.02 -2.60
C GLY A 176 15.98 -19.24 -2.31
N SER A 177 16.17 -17.96 -2.06
CA SER A 177 15.05 -17.04 -1.86
C SER A 177 15.27 -15.72 -2.60
N LEU A 178 14.20 -15.09 -3.03
CA LEU A 178 14.20 -13.83 -3.77
C LEU A 178 13.06 -12.93 -3.29
N PRO A 179 13.24 -11.61 -3.25
CA PRO A 179 12.13 -10.69 -3.12
C PRO A 179 11.07 -10.96 -4.20
N PHE A 180 9.79 -10.88 -3.85
CA PHE A 180 8.70 -11.18 -4.77
C PHE A 180 8.72 -10.31 -6.04
N ALA A 181 9.09 -9.04 -5.90
CA ALA A 181 9.26 -8.11 -7.03
C ALA A 181 10.32 -8.60 -8.03
N GLU A 182 11.44 -9.11 -7.52
CA GLU A 182 12.51 -9.64 -8.37
C GLU A 182 12.10 -10.95 -9.04
N PHE A 183 11.37 -11.79 -8.32
CA PHE A 183 10.80 -13.02 -8.86
C PHE A 183 9.85 -12.73 -10.03
N LEU A 184 8.97 -11.74 -9.89
CA LEU A 184 8.06 -11.34 -10.98
C LEU A 184 8.81 -10.77 -12.19
N LYS A 185 9.88 -9.99 -11.97
CA LYS A 185 10.72 -9.51 -13.08
C LYS A 185 11.41 -10.65 -13.85
N ARG A 186 11.78 -11.73 -13.15
CA ARG A 186 12.35 -12.92 -13.79
C ARG A 186 11.30 -13.75 -14.53
N HIS A 187 10.05 -13.67 -14.08
CA HIS A 187 8.92 -14.44 -14.63
C HIS A 187 7.76 -13.55 -15.09
N PRO A 188 7.96 -12.68 -16.08
CA PRO A 188 6.93 -11.72 -16.52
C PRO A 188 5.65 -12.40 -17.05
N GLN A 189 5.74 -13.68 -17.42
CA GLN A 189 4.59 -14.46 -17.91
C GLN A 189 3.60 -14.80 -16.79
N LEU A 190 3.98 -14.66 -15.51
CA LEU A 190 3.07 -14.87 -14.36
C LEU A 190 1.90 -13.88 -14.37
N SER A 191 2.08 -12.67 -14.87
CA SER A 191 1.02 -11.66 -14.91
C SER A 191 -0.07 -11.93 -15.97
N SER A 192 0.23 -12.68 -17.01
CA SER A 192 -0.63 -12.70 -18.20
C SER A 192 -1.57 -13.89 -18.35
N LYS A 193 -1.34 -15.03 -17.67
CA LYS A 193 -2.12 -16.26 -17.93
C LYS A 193 -2.21 -17.20 -16.72
N LEU A 194 -2.59 -16.71 -15.56
CA LEU A 194 -2.94 -17.57 -14.45
C LEU A 194 -4.32 -18.20 -14.71
N THR A 195 -4.34 -19.35 -15.37
CA THR A 195 -5.57 -20.14 -15.52
C THR A 195 -5.60 -21.22 -14.46
N ASN A 196 -6.68 -21.24 -13.68
CA ASN A 196 -6.93 -22.36 -12.79
C ASN A 196 -7.32 -23.58 -13.62
N SER A 197 -6.49 -24.60 -13.62
CA SER A 197 -6.70 -25.82 -14.40
C SER A 197 -7.79 -26.75 -13.83
N GLY A 198 -8.51 -26.36 -12.77
CA GLY A 198 -9.71 -27.01 -12.27
C GLY A 198 -9.57 -28.46 -11.76
N GLY A 199 -8.36 -28.97 -11.56
CA GLY A 199 -8.13 -30.33 -11.06
C GLY A 199 -8.55 -30.49 -9.60
N LYS A 200 -9.46 -31.43 -9.32
CA LYS A 200 -10.06 -31.62 -7.99
C LYS A 200 -9.18 -32.39 -7.01
N ASP A 201 -8.32 -33.27 -7.49
CA ASP A 201 -7.54 -34.20 -6.63
C ASP A 201 -6.05 -33.97 -6.85
N ARG A 202 -5.48 -33.10 -6.02
CA ARG A 202 -4.04 -32.91 -5.99
C ARG A 202 -3.50 -33.26 -4.62
N ASN A 203 -2.54 -34.16 -4.63
CA ASN A 203 -1.78 -34.43 -3.42
C ASN A 203 -0.84 -33.24 -3.19
N HIS A 204 -1.12 -32.46 -2.15
CA HIS A 204 -0.30 -31.33 -1.71
C HIS A 204 0.63 -31.70 -0.54
N GLN A 205 0.78 -32.99 -0.27
CA GLN A 205 1.57 -33.46 0.87
C GLN A 205 3.01 -32.94 0.81
N ARG A 206 3.64 -33.00 -0.36
CA ARG A 206 4.99 -32.48 -0.55
C ARG A 206 5.09 -30.99 -0.22
N GLN A 207 4.15 -30.17 -0.67
CA GLN A 207 4.15 -28.74 -0.38
C GLN A 207 3.90 -28.49 1.11
N GLN A 208 3.09 -29.30 1.77
CA GLN A 208 2.86 -29.21 3.21
C GLN A 208 4.12 -29.57 3.99
N ASP A 209 4.85 -30.60 3.58
CA ASP A 209 6.08 -31.05 4.23
C ASP A 209 7.21 -30.00 4.08
N LEU A 210 7.28 -29.31 2.94
CA LEU A 210 8.26 -28.26 2.67
C LEU A 210 7.88 -26.90 3.30
N LEU A 211 6.63 -26.68 3.63
CA LEU A 211 6.13 -25.40 4.12
C LEU A 211 6.82 -24.95 5.41
N GLU A 212 7.07 -25.87 6.33
CA GLU A 212 7.74 -25.57 7.59
C GLU A 212 9.17 -25.06 7.38
N ALA A 213 9.91 -25.71 6.47
CA ALA A 213 11.24 -25.30 6.08
C ALA A 213 11.24 -23.94 5.36
N ALA A 214 10.23 -23.70 4.50
CA ALA A 214 10.06 -22.42 3.81
C ALA A 214 9.81 -21.29 4.80
N ILE A 215 8.93 -21.50 5.79
CA ILE A 215 8.61 -20.53 6.84
C ILE A 215 9.84 -20.24 7.71
N ALA A 216 10.60 -21.27 8.10
CA ALA A 216 11.80 -21.12 8.90
C ALA A 216 12.83 -20.22 8.17
N HIS A 217 13.11 -20.52 6.90
CA HIS A 217 14.01 -19.72 6.08
C HIS A 217 13.52 -18.27 5.90
N ALA A 218 12.25 -18.09 5.57
CA ALA A 218 11.67 -16.75 5.41
C ALA A 218 11.73 -15.93 6.70
N ARG A 219 11.52 -16.57 7.87
CA ARG A 219 11.64 -15.92 9.17
C ARG A 219 13.03 -15.35 9.40
N ASP A 220 14.09 -16.09 9.06
CA ASP A 220 15.46 -15.63 9.23
C ASP A 220 15.75 -14.41 8.32
N VAL A 221 15.30 -14.45 7.07
CA VAL A 221 15.40 -13.32 6.14
C VAL A 221 14.65 -12.10 6.66
N PHE A 222 13.40 -12.28 7.07
CA PHE A 222 12.57 -11.18 7.58
C PHE A 222 13.12 -10.55 8.86
N VAL A 223 13.70 -11.35 9.77
CA VAL A 223 14.38 -10.83 10.97
C VAL A 223 15.60 -9.99 10.59
N HIS A 224 16.36 -10.44 9.60
CA HIS A 224 17.50 -9.67 9.08
C HIS A 224 17.03 -8.33 8.49
N ASP A 225 16.02 -8.34 7.65
CA ASP A 225 15.45 -7.12 7.03
C ASP A 225 14.90 -6.15 8.08
N ARG A 226 14.23 -6.68 9.10
CA ARG A 226 13.76 -5.88 10.23
C ARG A 226 14.90 -5.19 10.96
N ASN A 227 15.95 -5.92 11.27
CA ASN A 227 17.12 -5.37 11.97
C ASN A 227 17.79 -4.27 11.14
N ALA A 228 17.96 -4.49 9.84
CA ALA A 228 18.51 -3.49 8.93
C ALA A 228 17.62 -2.23 8.85
N PHE A 229 16.30 -2.40 8.88
CA PHE A 229 15.36 -1.29 8.95
C PHE A 229 15.48 -0.52 10.27
N GLU A 230 15.54 -1.20 11.41
CA GLU A 230 15.69 -0.60 12.74
C GLU A 230 17.00 0.20 12.84
N GLU A 231 18.12 -0.34 12.35
CA GLU A 231 19.41 0.36 12.31
C GLU A 231 19.32 1.65 11.49
N ARG A 232 18.73 1.59 10.29
CA ARG A 232 18.55 2.77 9.43
C ARG A 232 17.71 3.84 10.09
N ILE A 233 16.60 3.48 10.73
CA ILE A 233 15.73 4.43 11.44
C ILE A 233 16.47 5.04 12.63
N ASN A 234 17.24 4.25 13.39
CA ASN A 234 18.03 4.75 14.51
C ASN A 234 19.13 5.71 14.05
N GLN A 235 19.78 5.45 12.93
CA GLN A 235 20.74 6.38 12.34
C GLN A 235 20.09 7.71 11.97
N GLN A 236 18.96 7.68 11.25
CA GLN A 236 18.21 8.88 10.89
C GLN A 236 17.76 9.66 12.12
N LEU A 237 17.26 8.97 13.15
CA LEU A 237 16.86 9.59 14.39
C LEU A 237 18.04 10.31 15.07
N ASN A 238 19.19 9.67 15.16
CA ASN A 238 20.39 10.25 15.74
C ASN A 238 20.86 11.50 14.97
N GLU A 239 20.83 11.46 13.64
CA GLU A 239 21.14 12.63 12.81
C GLU A 239 20.17 13.77 13.07
N HIS A 240 18.87 13.51 13.18
CA HIS A 240 17.87 14.53 13.51
C HIS A 240 18.08 15.10 14.90
N LEU A 241 18.39 14.27 15.91
CA LEU A 241 18.69 14.71 17.27
C LEU A 241 19.94 15.62 17.29
N GLN A 242 21.00 15.23 16.58
CA GLN A 242 22.20 16.08 16.47
C GLN A 242 21.91 17.45 15.83
N LYS A 243 21.10 17.48 14.76
CA LYS A 243 20.66 18.73 14.13
C LYS A 243 19.87 19.61 15.11
N LEU A 244 18.98 19.01 15.89
CA LEU A 244 18.20 19.73 16.90
C LEU A 244 19.09 20.27 18.02
N ASP A 245 20.10 19.53 18.48
CA ASP A 245 21.03 19.99 19.50
C ASP A 245 21.88 21.17 19.00
N VAL A 246 22.32 21.13 17.75
CA VAL A 246 23.03 22.27 17.12
C VAL A 246 22.12 23.49 17.04
N LEU A 247 20.87 23.34 16.62
CA LEU A 247 19.88 24.43 16.56
C LEU A 247 19.61 25.01 17.96
N ARG A 248 19.42 24.14 18.95
CA ARG A 248 19.27 24.55 20.34
C ARG A 248 20.47 25.35 20.85
N GLY A 249 21.69 24.87 20.58
CA GLY A 249 22.91 25.57 20.94
C GLY A 249 22.98 26.99 20.33
N ARG A 250 22.64 27.10 19.04
CA ARG A 250 22.59 28.41 18.35
C ARG A 250 21.56 29.36 18.95
N GLN A 251 20.35 28.85 19.26
CA GLN A 251 19.30 29.67 19.86
C GLN A 251 19.68 30.11 21.29
N LEU A 252 20.29 29.25 22.09
CA LEU A 252 20.77 29.63 23.42
C LEU A 252 21.86 30.71 23.32
N SER A 253 22.85 30.56 22.43
CA SER A 253 23.89 31.56 22.23
C SER A 253 23.32 32.90 21.75
N GLN A 254 22.31 32.88 20.88
CA GLN A 254 21.65 34.10 20.44
C GLN A 254 20.88 34.78 21.57
N LEU A 255 20.16 34.03 22.40
CA LEU A 255 19.50 34.57 23.60
C LEU A 255 20.51 35.21 24.59
N GLU A 256 21.64 34.54 24.80
CA GLU A 256 22.70 35.08 25.67
C GLU A 256 23.25 36.40 25.14
N LEU A 257 23.46 36.53 23.82
CA LEU A 257 23.88 37.77 23.19
C LEU A 257 22.82 38.88 23.34
N ASP A 258 21.56 38.56 23.06
CA ASP A 258 20.44 39.49 23.22
C ASP A 258 20.27 39.95 24.66
N PHE A 259 20.48 39.08 25.64
CA PHE A 259 20.50 39.43 27.06
C PHE A 259 21.66 40.36 27.42
N ALA A 260 22.85 40.10 26.90
CA ALA A 260 24.03 40.93 27.12
C ALA A 260 23.83 42.33 26.53
N ASP A 261 23.33 42.44 25.30
CA ASP A 261 23.03 43.71 24.63
C ASP A 261 21.94 44.50 25.36
N ASN A 262 20.86 43.85 25.80
CA ASN A 262 19.80 44.47 26.58
C ASN A 262 20.34 45.03 27.92
N LYS A 263 21.20 44.27 28.61
CA LYS A 263 21.85 44.72 29.85
C LYS A 263 22.76 45.94 29.63
N GLN A 264 23.52 45.96 28.53
CA GLN A 264 24.34 47.12 28.17
C GLN A 264 23.48 48.35 27.85
N GLN A 265 22.39 48.18 27.09
CA GLN A 265 21.46 49.27 26.77
C GLN A 265 20.80 49.85 28.02
N LEU A 266 20.40 49.01 28.97
CA LEU A 266 19.85 49.44 30.27
C LEU A 266 20.90 50.26 31.06
N ALA A 267 22.13 49.78 31.15
CA ALA A 267 23.21 50.48 31.84
C ALA A 267 23.53 51.83 31.20
N VAL A 268 23.47 51.93 29.87
CA VAL A 268 23.65 53.22 29.15
C VAL A 268 22.48 54.17 29.41
N LYS A 269 21.25 53.68 29.44
CA LYS A 269 20.06 54.51 29.77
C LYS A 269 20.10 55.02 31.22
N GLU A 270 20.50 54.20 32.16
CA GLU A 270 20.68 54.63 33.55
C GLU A 270 21.74 55.74 33.69
N ARG A 271 22.91 55.58 33.06
CA ARG A 271 23.97 56.64 33.04
C ARG A 271 23.46 57.93 32.43
N ARG A 272 22.67 57.91 31.37
CA ARG A 272 22.09 59.13 30.74
C ARG A 272 21.04 59.78 31.62
N ASN A 273 20.27 59.02 32.38
CA ASN A 273 19.29 59.57 33.31
C ASN A 273 19.92 60.23 34.55
N VAL A 274 21.07 59.73 35.00
CA VAL A 274 21.83 60.33 36.11
C VAL A 274 22.52 61.59 35.71
N GLN A 275 22.86 61.85 34.43
CA GLN A 275 23.55 63.05 33.91
C GLN A 275 22.58 64.14 33.49
N ARG A 276 21.27 64.04 33.64
CA ARG A 276 20.37 65.19 33.41
C ARG A 276 20.34 66.09 34.63
N PRO A 277 20.89 67.35 34.55
CA PRO A 277 20.72 68.31 35.63
C PRO A 277 19.24 68.67 35.74
N ARG A 278 18.79 68.87 36.99
CA ARG A 278 17.43 69.33 37.29
C ARG A 278 17.28 70.78 36.90
#